data_2b58521f8e4426a74d5956c161865c62
#
_entry.id   2b58521f8e4426a74d5956c161865c62
#
_cell.length_a   1.000
_cell.length_b   1.000
_cell.length_c   1.000
_cell.angle_alpha   90.00
_cell.angle_beta   90.00
_cell.angle_gamma   90.00
#
_symmetry.space_group_name_H-M   'P 1'
#
loop_
_entity.id
_entity.type
_entity.pdbx_description
1 polymer ?
#
loop_
_entity_poly.entity_id
_entity_poly.type
_entity_poly.pdbx_seq_one_letter_code
_entity_poly.pdbx_strand_id
1 'polypeptide(L)'
;LKVAHDTLGDKAIAVTAKSCSFPKRELEEATAFCKAEGIRQVIVESEELNIEGFSHNPKNRCYLCKHELFEKIIAVAKENDLQYVAEGSNMDDNGDYRPGLQAVAELQVKSPLRHVGLTKQEIRDYSHQLGLPTWDKQSFACLSSRFVYGEEITAQKLGMVDKAEQLLLDLGFHQLRVRIHGTIARIEVLPAEFEKLLQNREQIVAEFKKYGFTYVTMDLQGYRMGSMNETLNLKG
;
A
#
# COMPACT_ATOMS: atom_id res chain seq x y z
N LEU A 1 -7.98 -3.50 13.70
CA LEU A 1 -7.83 -2.41 14.67
C LEU A 1 -9.12 -2.23 15.48
N LYS A 2 -10.30 -2.01 14.84
CA LYS A 2 -11.59 -1.82 15.54
C LYS A 2 -11.87 -2.91 16.58
N VAL A 3 -11.82 -4.19 16.19
CA VAL A 3 -12.05 -5.33 17.10
C VAL A 3 -11.06 -5.35 18.26
N ALA A 4 -9.78 -5.04 18.00
CA ALA A 4 -8.78 -4.95 19.07
C ALA A 4 -9.12 -3.84 20.08
N HIS A 5 -9.53 -2.67 19.60
CA HIS A 5 -9.93 -1.56 20.46
C HIS A 5 -11.21 -1.87 21.26
N ASP A 6 -12.23 -2.45 20.62
CA ASP A 6 -13.47 -2.83 21.31
C ASP A 6 -13.26 -3.88 22.40
N THR A 7 -12.24 -4.73 22.24
CA THR A 7 -11.92 -5.80 23.19
C THR A 7 -10.98 -5.33 24.30
N LEU A 8 -9.99 -4.49 23.97
CA LEU A 8 -8.88 -4.14 24.85
C LEU A 8 -8.94 -2.70 25.38
N GLY A 9 -9.85 -1.87 24.82
CA GLY A 9 -9.96 -0.45 25.16
C GLY A 9 -8.64 0.29 24.88
N ASP A 10 -8.23 1.13 25.81
CA ASP A 10 -7.02 1.96 25.71
C ASP A 10 -5.70 1.16 25.64
N LYS A 11 -5.76 -0.17 25.86
CA LYS A 11 -4.62 -1.07 25.65
C LYS A 11 -4.39 -1.43 24.19
N ALA A 12 -5.22 -0.96 23.27
CA ALA A 12 -5.05 -1.08 21.83
C ALA A 12 -4.88 0.32 21.22
N ILE A 13 -3.70 0.58 20.64
CA ILE A 13 -3.42 1.83 19.93
C ILE A 13 -3.13 1.55 18.46
N ALA A 14 -3.33 2.54 17.61
CA ALA A 14 -2.90 2.51 16.23
C ALA A 14 -1.50 3.12 16.09
N VAL A 15 -0.63 2.46 15.32
CA VAL A 15 0.62 3.07 14.87
C VAL A 15 0.59 3.14 13.35
N THR A 16 0.68 4.35 12.81
CA THR A 16 0.61 4.61 11.37
C THR A 16 1.93 5.17 10.88
N ALA A 17 2.52 4.53 9.87
CA ALA A 17 3.72 5.05 9.22
C ALA A 17 3.36 6.19 8.28
N LYS A 18 4.12 7.27 8.36
CA LYS A 18 4.16 8.33 7.36
C LYS A 18 5.44 8.17 6.56
N SER A 19 5.33 7.99 5.25
CA SER A 19 6.46 7.79 4.35
C SER A 19 6.16 8.36 2.97
N CYS A 20 7.21 8.58 2.17
CA CYS A 20 7.04 9.05 0.79
C CYS A 20 6.48 7.98 -0.16
N SER A 21 6.46 6.71 0.26
CA SER A 21 5.84 5.60 -0.50
C SER A 21 4.35 5.45 -0.25
N PHE A 22 3.75 6.24 0.65
CA PHE A 22 2.32 6.22 0.91
C PHE A 22 1.71 7.60 0.64
N PRO A 23 0.62 7.67 -0.14
CA PRO A 23 -0.08 8.92 -0.39
C PRO A 23 -0.59 9.57 0.90
N LYS A 24 -0.60 10.90 0.90
CA LYS A 24 -1.12 11.67 2.03
C LYS A 24 -2.58 11.31 2.36
N ARG A 25 -3.40 11.06 1.34
CA ARG A 25 -4.80 10.64 1.51
C ARG A 25 -4.96 9.38 2.38
N GLU A 26 -4.05 8.41 2.25
CA GLU A 26 -4.10 7.17 3.05
C GLU A 26 -3.85 7.45 4.54
N LEU A 27 -2.92 8.37 4.84
CA LEU A 27 -2.66 8.81 6.20
C LEU A 27 -3.84 9.61 6.78
N GLU A 28 -4.44 10.50 5.97
CA GLU A 28 -5.59 11.30 6.36
C GLU A 28 -6.82 10.41 6.66
N GLU A 29 -7.09 9.42 5.81
CA GLU A 29 -8.16 8.44 6.04
C GLU A 29 -7.93 7.61 7.31
N ALA A 30 -6.70 7.11 7.52
CA ALA A 30 -6.35 6.36 8.72
C ALA A 30 -6.53 7.22 9.99
N THR A 31 -6.16 8.50 9.92
CA THR A 31 -6.32 9.44 11.03
C THR A 31 -7.79 9.75 11.30
N ALA A 32 -8.57 9.99 10.25
CA ALA A 32 -10.00 10.21 10.36
C ALA A 32 -10.71 8.98 10.96
N PHE A 33 -10.35 7.79 10.54
CA PHE A 33 -10.86 6.54 11.09
C PHE A 33 -10.55 6.41 12.59
N CYS A 34 -9.29 6.59 12.98
CA CYS A 34 -8.91 6.50 14.40
C CYS A 34 -9.65 7.52 15.25
N LYS A 35 -9.82 8.74 14.75
CA LYS A 35 -10.58 9.80 15.44
C LYS A 35 -12.06 9.44 15.59
N ALA A 36 -12.69 8.91 14.54
CA ALA A 36 -14.09 8.52 14.54
C ALA A 36 -14.38 7.38 15.55
N GLU A 37 -13.46 6.42 15.63
CA GLU A 37 -13.56 5.26 16.51
C GLU A 37 -13.03 5.51 17.94
N GLY A 38 -12.53 6.72 18.26
CA GLY A 38 -11.93 7.03 19.55
C GLY A 38 -10.62 6.31 19.83
N ILE A 39 -9.91 5.86 18.81
CA ILE A 39 -8.68 5.08 18.92
C ILE A 39 -7.47 6.02 18.97
N ARG A 40 -6.64 5.87 19.99
CA ARG A 40 -5.39 6.62 20.08
C ARG A 40 -4.46 6.22 18.94
N GLN A 41 -3.97 7.21 18.18
CA GLN A 41 -3.05 7.02 17.08
C GLN A 41 -1.69 7.64 17.37
N VAL A 42 -0.62 6.90 17.06
CA VAL A 42 0.77 7.37 17.01
C VAL A 42 1.23 7.35 15.56
N ILE A 43 1.78 8.45 15.07
CA ILE A 43 2.35 8.54 13.72
C ILE A 43 3.86 8.44 13.84
N VAL A 44 4.46 7.50 13.10
CA VAL A 44 5.91 7.32 13.03
C VAL A 44 6.41 7.68 11.62
N GLU A 45 7.52 8.41 11.54
CA GLU A 45 8.17 8.70 10.25
C GLU A 45 8.94 7.45 9.82
N SER A 46 8.68 6.97 8.61
CA SER A 46 9.47 5.93 7.95
C SER A 46 10.30 6.57 6.84
N GLU A 47 11.59 6.37 6.89
CA GLU A 47 12.57 6.95 5.97
C GLU A 47 13.14 5.86 5.06
N GLU A 48 12.27 5.11 4.42
CA GLU A 48 12.65 3.92 3.65
C GLU A 48 13.66 4.21 2.54
N LEU A 49 13.73 5.44 2.00
CA LEU A 49 14.75 5.81 1.00
C LEU A 49 16.16 5.90 1.59
N ASN A 50 16.28 6.02 2.92
CA ASN A 50 17.56 6.03 3.64
C ASN A 50 18.02 4.60 4.04
N ILE A 51 17.15 3.60 3.86
CA ILE A 51 17.52 2.20 4.10
C ILE A 51 18.51 1.77 3.03
N GLU A 52 19.66 1.24 3.43
CA GLU A 52 20.69 0.75 2.49
C GLU A 52 20.09 -0.28 1.52
N GLY A 53 20.27 -0.05 0.23
CA GLY A 53 19.78 -0.91 -0.84
C GLY A 53 18.32 -0.72 -1.21
N PHE A 54 17.48 -0.05 -0.43
CA PHE A 54 16.06 0.11 -0.74
C PHE A 54 15.81 0.85 -2.06
N SER A 55 16.52 1.96 -2.27
CA SER A 55 16.36 2.83 -3.46
C SER A 55 16.67 2.10 -4.77
N HIS A 56 17.50 1.06 -4.75
CA HIS A 56 17.80 0.22 -5.91
C HIS A 56 16.66 -0.75 -6.28
N ASN A 57 15.57 -0.72 -5.54
CA ASN A 57 14.38 -1.54 -5.76
C ASN A 57 14.67 -3.04 -5.92
N PRO A 58 15.35 -3.67 -4.95
CA PRO A 58 15.65 -5.10 -4.99
C PRO A 58 14.37 -5.93 -4.82
N LYS A 59 14.44 -7.21 -5.19
CA LYS A 59 13.31 -8.14 -5.03
C LYS A 59 12.83 -8.24 -3.59
N ASN A 60 13.73 -8.15 -2.61
CA ASN A 60 13.42 -8.17 -1.17
C ASN A 60 13.11 -6.78 -0.57
N ARG A 61 12.88 -5.74 -1.39
CA ARG A 61 12.57 -4.38 -0.92
C ARG A 61 11.51 -4.34 0.19
N CYS A 62 10.42 -5.13 0.04
CA CYS A 62 9.35 -5.19 1.03
C CYS A 62 9.81 -5.74 2.39
N TYR A 63 10.81 -6.61 2.41
CA TYR A 63 11.44 -7.08 3.65
C TYR A 63 12.18 -5.92 4.34
N LEU A 64 13.04 -5.21 3.60
CA LEU A 64 13.80 -4.07 4.14
C LEU A 64 12.89 -3.02 4.76
N CYS A 65 11.87 -2.59 4.03
CA CYS A 65 10.90 -1.60 4.49
C CYS A 65 10.12 -2.08 5.72
N LYS A 66 9.57 -3.29 5.70
CA LYS A 66 8.81 -3.82 6.84
C LYS A 66 9.66 -4.05 8.08
N HIS A 67 10.91 -4.47 7.91
CA HIS A 67 11.81 -4.68 9.04
C HIS A 67 12.05 -3.36 9.78
N GLU A 68 12.48 -2.30 9.09
CA GLU A 68 12.68 -0.97 9.67
C GLU A 68 11.41 -0.43 10.33
N LEU A 69 10.27 -0.54 9.64
CA LEU A 69 9.01 -0.06 10.15
C LEU A 69 8.58 -0.78 11.44
N PHE A 70 8.68 -2.11 11.47
CA PHE A 70 8.27 -2.86 12.66
C PHE A 70 9.22 -2.67 13.83
N GLU A 71 10.51 -2.42 13.61
CA GLU A 71 11.43 -2.00 14.70
C GLU A 71 10.96 -0.71 15.35
N LYS A 72 10.57 0.30 14.56
CA LYS A 72 9.99 1.56 15.07
C LYS A 72 8.68 1.33 15.81
N ILE A 73 7.78 0.49 15.28
CA ILE A 73 6.50 0.17 15.93
C ILE A 73 6.72 -0.58 17.25
N ILE A 74 7.68 -1.49 17.31
CA ILE A 74 8.05 -2.21 18.55
C ILE A 74 8.59 -1.24 19.60
N ALA A 75 9.38 -0.24 19.19
CA ALA A 75 9.84 0.82 20.10
C ALA A 75 8.66 1.60 20.68
N VAL A 76 7.72 2.03 19.83
CA VAL A 76 6.49 2.69 20.28
C VAL A 76 5.66 1.81 21.22
N ALA A 77 5.56 0.52 20.94
CA ALA A 77 4.85 -0.42 21.81
C ALA A 77 5.49 -0.47 23.21
N LYS A 78 6.83 -0.56 23.28
CA LYS A 78 7.58 -0.54 24.55
C LYS A 78 7.39 0.74 25.34
N GLU A 79 7.44 1.90 24.68
CA GLU A 79 7.22 3.23 25.28
C GLU A 79 5.80 3.40 25.85
N ASN A 80 4.86 2.59 25.39
CA ASN A 80 3.45 2.63 25.82
C ASN A 80 3.05 1.40 26.66
N ASP A 81 4.00 0.65 27.18
CA ASP A 81 3.77 -0.57 28.00
C ASP A 81 2.91 -1.63 27.30
N LEU A 82 2.98 -1.70 25.97
CA LEU A 82 2.26 -2.68 25.15
C LEU A 82 3.16 -3.89 24.83
N GLN A 83 2.62 -5.09 25.02
CA GLN A 83 3.38 -6.34 24.90
C GLN A 83 3.48 -6.84 23.47
N TYR A 84 2.53 -6.51 22.60
CA TYR A 84 2.42 -7.10 21.28
C TYR A 84 2.23 -6.04 20.20
N VAL A 85 2.85 -6.29 19.06
CA VAL A 85 2.57 -5.60 17.79
C VAL A 85 1.77 -6.55 16.91
N ALA A 86 0.71 -6.04 16.27
CA ALA A 86 -0.12 -6.80 15.36
C ALA A 86 -0.26 -6.10 14.01
N GLU A 87 -0.42 -6.91 12.95
CA GLU A 87 -0.63 -6.43 11.58
C GLU A 87 -1.80 -7.18 10.91
N GLY A 88 -2.22 -6.74 9.72
CA GLY A 88 -3.48 -7.14 9.09
C GLY A 88 -3.38 -8.24 8.04
N SER A 89 -2.32 -9.04 7.98
CA SER A 89 -2.26 -10.18 7.05
C SER A 89 -3.38 -11.18 7.30
N ASN A 90 -3.86 -11.78 6.22
CA ASN A 90 -4.97 -12.74 6.20
C ASN A 90 -4.59 -14.01 5.42
N MET A 91 -5.52 -14.94 5.21
CA MET A 91 -5.24 -16.23 4.57
C MET A 91 -4.86 -16.11 3.10
N ASP A 92 -5.37 -15.10 2.38
CA ASP A 92 -5.07 -14.90 0.96
C ASP A 92 -3.65 -14.37 0.72
N ASP A 93 -2.94 -13.99 1.80
CA ASP A 93 -1.53 -13.62 1.75
C ASP A 93 -0.59 -14.83 1.68
N ASN A 94 -1.11 -16.04 1.87
CA ASN A 94 -0.35 -17.27 1.76
C ASN A 94 -0.18 -17.66 0.28
N GLY A 95 1.03 -18.07 -0.10
CA GLY A 95 1.31 -18.59 -1.45
C GLY A 95 1.74 -17.55 -2.48
N ASP A 96 1.76 -16.25 -2.16
CA ASP A 96 2.34 -15.20 -3.01
C ASP A 96 3.79 -14.90 -2.57
N TYR A 97 4.59 -14.35 -3.50
CA TYR A 97 5.93 -13.85 -3.18
C TYR A 97 5.83 -12.59 -2.32
N ARG A 98 5.94 -12.77 -1.01
CA ARG A 98 5.80 -11.69 -0.02
C ARG A 98 6.98 -11.64 0.95
N PRO A 99 8.13 -11.14 0.50
CA PRO A 99 9.34 -11.08 1.36
C PRO A 99 9.11 -10.31 2.67
N GLY A 100 8.15 -9.40 2.71
CA GLY A 100 7.77 -8.69 3.94
C GLY A 100 7.19 -9.57 5.05
N LEU A 101 6.69 -10.78 4.76
CA LEU A 101 6.23 -11.73 5.78
C LEU A 101 7.40 -12.32 6.58
N GLN A 102 8.59 -12.34 6.00
CA GLN A 102 9.80 -12.76 6.71
C GLN A 102 10.10 -11.78 7.87
N ALA A 103 10.04 -10.47 7.65
CA ALA A 103 10.22 -9.48 8.71
C ALA A 103 9.16 -9.61 9.81
N VAL A 104 7.89 -9.90 9.46
CA VAL A 104 6.82 -10.16 10.42
C VAL A 104 7.16 -11.34 11.33
N ALA A 105 7.69 -12.43 10.77
CA ALA A 105 8.07 -13.62 11.52
C ALA A 105 9.31 -13.38 12.42
N GLU A 106 10.36 -12.79 11.87
CA GLU A 106 11.62 -12.52 12.58
C GLU A 106 11.40 -11.58 13.79
N LEU A 107 10.56 -10.55 13.61
CA LEU A 107 10.24 -9.58 14.66
C LEU A 107 9.04 -10.00 15.54
N GLN A 108 8.55 -11.22 15.37
CA GLN A 108 7.46 -11.82 16.17
C GLN A 108 6.17 -10.99 16.17
N VAL A 109 5.93 -10.22 15.09
CA VAL A 109 4.71 -9.44 14.91
C VAL A 109 3.53 -10.41 14.72
N LYS A 110 2.42 -10.15 15.39
CA LYS A 110 1.24 -11.01 15.34
C LYS A 110 0.36 -10.70 14.13
N SER A 111 -0.19 -11.74 13.50
CA SER A 111 -1.17 -11.62 12.41
C SER A 111 -2.50 -12.26 12.86
N PRO A 112 -3.31 -11.58 13.69
CA PRO A 112 -4.49 -12.19 14.30
C PRO A 112 -5.50 -12.71 13.30
N LEU A 113 -5.75 -11.98 12.21
CA LEU A 113 -6.71 -12.38 11.19
C LEU A 113 -6.29 -13.67 10.47
N ARG A 114 -4.98 -13.78 10.16
CA ARG A 114 -4.42 -14.99 9.58
C ARG A 114 -4.41 -16.15 10.58
N HIS A 115 -4.13 -15.86 11.85
CA HIS A 115 -4.10 -16.87 12.92
C HIS A 115 -5.46 -17.56 13.10
N VAL A 116 -6.56 -16.81 12.99
CA VAL A 116 -7.92 -17.36 13.08
C VAL A 116 -8.48 -17.83 11.73
N GLY A 117 -7.66 -17.83 10.68
CA GLY A 117 -8.00 -18.41 9.39
C GLY A 117 -8.90 -17.54 8.50
N LEU A 118 -9.02 -16.23 8.75
CA LEU A 118 -9.90 -15.36 7.95
C LEU A 118 -9.33 -15.06 6.57
N THR A 119 -10.19 -15.22 5.57
CA THR A 119 -9.97 -14.77 4.18
C THR A 119 -10.28 -13.28 4.04
N LYS A 120 -9.84 -12.68 2.94
CA LYS A 120 -10.12 -11.29 2.64
C LYS A 120 -11.62 -11.02 2.46
N GLN A 121 -12.35 -11.96 1.86
CA GLN A 121 -13.79 -11.79 1.69
C GLN A 121 -14.52 -11.80 3.04
N GLU A 122 -14.21 -12.75 3.91
CA GLU A 122 -14.79 -12.80 5.27
C GLU A 122 -14.49 -11.54 6.07
N ILE A 123 -13.25 -11.00 5.95
CA ILE A 123 -12.90 -9.73 6.61
C ILE A 123 -13.76 -8.58 6.07
N ARG A 124 -14.04 -8.52 4.77
CA ARG A 124 -14.94 -7.52 4.17
C ARG A 124 -16.35 -7.66 4.69
N ASP A 125 -16.87 -8.90 4.74
CA ASP A 125 -18.23 -9.18 5.21
C ASP A 125 -18.41 -8.79 6.68
N TYR A 126 -17.44 -9.13 7.55
CA TYR A 126 -17.45 -8.69 8.95
C TYR A 126 -17.26 -7.18 9.08
N SER A 127 -16.41 -6.57 8.28
CA SER A 127 -16.24 -5.10 8.28
C SER A 127 -17.52 -4.39 7.90
N HIS A 128 -18.27 -4.91 6.92
CA HIS A 128 -19.58 -4.40 6.53
C HIS A 128 -20.61 -4.54 7.67
N GLN A 129 -20.66 -5.72 8.31
CA GLN A 129 -21.54 -5.96 9.46
C GLN A 129 -21.24 -5.02 10.64
N LEU A 130 -19.97 -4.67 10.84
CA LEU A 130 -19.53 -3.70 11.86
C LEU A 130 -19.72 -2.24 11.44
N GLY A 131 -20.26 -1.97 10.23
CA GLY A 131 -20.46 -0.62 9.71
C GLY A 131 -19.18 0.13 9.40
N LEU A 132 -18.06 -0.57 9.20
CA LEU A 132 -16.79 0.07 8.91
C LEU A 132 -16.76 0.64 7.48
N PRO A 133 -16.38 1.92 7.26
CA PRO A 133 -16.38 2.53 5.93
C PRO A 133 -15.33 1.92 4.98
N THR A 134 -14.44 1.10 5.51
CA THR A 134 -13.33 0.48 4.75
C THR A 134 -13.66 -0.91 4.19
N TRP A 135 -14.89 -1.40 4.35
CA TRP A 135 -15.29 -2.76 3.97
C TRP A 135 -15.12 -3.05 2.46
N ASP A 136 -15.37 -2.09 1.60
CA ASP A 136 -15.24 -2.20 0.14
C ASP A 136 -13.97 -1.53 -0.41
N LYS A 137 -13.14 -0.95 0.48
CA LYS A 137 -11.92 -0.26 0.09
C LYS A 137 -11.01 -1.17 -0.75
N GLN A 138 -10.57 -0.65 -1.90
CA GLN A 138 -9.65 -1.36 -2.78
C GLN A 138 -8.29 -1.57 -2.12
N SER A 139 -7.64 -2.70 -2.43
CA SER A 139 -6.30 -2.98 -1.93
C SER A 139 -5.32 -1.95 -2.46
N PHE A 140 -4.72 -1.20 -1.54
CA PHE A 140 -3.67 -0.26 -1.86
C PHE A 140 -2.31 -0.86 -1.49
N ALA A 141 -1.43 -1.02 -2.46
CA ALA A 141 -0.03 -1.32 -2.22
C ALA A 141 0.78 -0.01 -2.27
N CYS A 142 1.91 0.07 -1.53
CA CYS A 142 2.76 1.25 -1.51
C CYS A 142 3.18 1.69 -2.93
N LEU A 143 3.41 2.99 -3.14
CA LEU A 143 3.79 3.56 -4.43
C LEU A 143 5.09 2.95 -4.99
N SER A 144 5.99 2.49 -4.13
CA SER A 144 7.22 1.81 -4.55
C SER A 144 6.93 0.54 -5.38
N SER A 145 5.75 -0.06 -5.24
CA SER A 145 5.33 -1.20 -6.07
C SER A 145 5.02 -0.83 -7.52
N ARG A 146 5.01 0.44 -7.88
CA ARG A 146 4.80 0.92 -9.26
C ARG A 146 6.07 0.90 -10.10
N PHE A 147 7.21 0.66 -9.47
CA PHE A 147 8.53 0.63 -10.10
C PHE A 147 8.91 -0.79 -10.51
N VAL A 148 9.50 -0.94 -11.69
CA VAL A 148 10.09 -2.22 -12.12
C VAL A 148 11.26 -2.56 -11.20
N TYR A 149 11.42 -3.84 -10.85
CA TYR A 149 12.55 -4.26 -10.02
C TYR A 149 13.89 -3.84 -10.66
N GLY A 150 14.76 -3.27 -9.84
CA GLY A 150 16.05 -2.71 -10.27
C GLY A 150 15.98 -1.26 -10.77
N GLU A 151 14.78 -0.69 -10.94
CA GLU A 151 14.65 0.73 -11.25
C GLU A 151 14.76 1.56 -9.96
N GLU A 152 15.58 2.62 -10.01
CA GLU A 152 15.80 3.48 -8.87
C GLU A 152 14.51 4.18 -8.40
N ILE A 153 14.21 4.05 -7.11
CA ILE A 153 13.11 4.72 -6.44
C ILE A 153 13.63 6.03 -5.85
N THR A 154 13.01 7.14 -6.25
CA THR A 154 13.30 8.47 -5.70
C THR A 154 12.02 9.14 -5.21
N ALA A 155 12.15 10.08 -4.28
CA ALA A 155 11.00 10.87 -3.80
C ALA A 155 10.31 11.62 -4.94
N GLN A 156 11.08 12.12 -5.92
CA GLN A 156 10.54 12.77 -7.11
C GLN A 156 9.66 11.83 -7.92
N LYS A 157 10.15 10.64 -8.27
CA LYS A 157 9.39 9.65 -9.04
C LYS A 157 8.16 9.12 -8.29
N LEU A 158 8.27 8.92 -6.97
CA LEU A 158 7.13 8.58 -6.12
C LEU A 158 6.05 9.66 -6.18
N GLY A 159 6.45 10.93 -6.08
CA GLY A 159 5.53 12.06 -6.22
C GLY A 159 4.89 12.18 -7.61
N MET A 160 5.61 11.81 -8.69
CA MET A 160 5.02 11.73 -10.04
C MET A 160 3.90 10.69 -10.10
N VAL A 161 4.15 9.51 -9.57
CA VAL A 161 3.19 8.40 -9.55
C VAL A 161 1.99 8.74 -8.67
N ASP A 162 2.21 9.31 -7.49
CA ASP A 162 1.12 9.69 -6.57
C ASP A 162 0.16 10.70 -7.22
N LYS A 163 0.69 11.76 -7.81
CA LYS A 163 -0.11 12.78 -8.54
C LYS A 163 -0.86 12.17 -9.72
N ALA A 164 -0.23 11.24 -10.44
CA ALA A 164 -0.85 10.57 -11.59
C ALA A 164 -2.01 9.66 -11.16
N GLU A 165 -1.82 8.85 -10.10
CA GLU A 165 -2.90 8.01 -9.56
C GLU A 165 -4.01 8.87 -8.95
N GLN A 166 -3.69 10.00 -8.28
CA GLN A 166 -4.69 10.91 -7.74
C GLN A 166 -5.56 11.51 -8.84
N LEU A 167 -4.96 12.00 -9.94
CA LEU A 167 -5.74 12.53 -11.07
C LEU A 167 -6.73 11.49 -11.62
N LEU A 168 -6.30 10.24 -11.77
CA LEU A 168 -7.18 9.18 -12.25
C LEU A 168 -8.30 8.88 -11.25
N LEU A 169 -8.02 8.90 -9.95
CA LEU A 169 -9.06 8.78 -8.91
C LEU A 169 -10.07 9.93 -9.00
N ASP A 170 -9.60 11.17 -9.17
CA ASP A 170 -10.45 12.36 -9.30
C ASP A 170 -11.32 12.31 -10.57
N LEU A 171 -10.85 11.64 -11.62
CA LEU A 171 -11.63 11.32 -12.83
C LEU A 171 -12.60 10.14 -12.64
N GLY A 172 -12.65 9.57 -11.44
CA GLY A 172 -13.58 8.51 -11.07
C GLY A 172 -13.16 7.10 -11.53
N PHE A 173 -11.87 6.86 -11.75
CA PHE A 173 -11.33 5.50 -11.86
C PHE A 173 -11.11 4.94 -10.46
N HIS A 174 -11.47 3.68 -10.20
CA HIS A 174 -11.36 3.11 -8.87
C HIS A 174 -10.26 2.05 -8.77
N GLN A 175 -10.19 1.15 -9.73
CA GLN A 175 -9.19 0.08 -9.76
C GLN A 175 -8.12 0.40 -10.80
N LEU A 176 -7.06 1.04 -10.33
CA LEU A 176 -6.02 1.56 -11.22
C LEU A 176 -4.61 1.39 -10.65
N ARG A 177 -3.61 1.47 -11.53
CA ARG A 177 -2.20 1.67 -11.19
C ARG A 177 -1.53 2.50 -12.27
N VAL A 178 -0.62 3.36 -11.87
CA VAL A 178 0.30 4.02 -12.79
C VAL A 178 1.70 3.50 -12.55
N ARG A 179 2.15 2.60 -13.45
CA ARG A 179 3.51 2.06 -13.40
C ARG A 179 4.47 3.04 -14.04
N ILE A 180 5.67 3.10 -13.48
CA ILE A 180 6.74 3.95 -14.02
C ILE A 180 7.84 3.07 -14.64
N HIS A 181 8.28 3.45 -15.83
CA HIS A 181 9.40 2.86 -16.56
C HIS A 181 10.28 4.02 -17.04
N GLY A 182 11.31 4.36 -16.25
CA GLY A 182 12.10 5.58 -16.48
C GLY A 182 11.23 6.83 -16.36
N THR A 183 10.83 7.42 -17.49
CA THR A 183 9.92 8.56 -17.59
C THR A 183 8.62 8.22 -18.32
N ILE A 184 8.32 6.95 -18.51
CA ILE A 184 7.10 6.47 -19.16
C ILE A 184 6.08 6.10 -18.08
N ALA A 185 4.88 6.66 -18.15
CA ALA A 185 3.73 6.20 -17.39
C ALA A 185 3.02 5.08 -18.14
N ARG A 186 2.82 3.92 -17.51
CA ARG A 186 1.96 2.85 -18.01
C ARG A 186 0.74 2.73 -17.11
N ILE A 187 -0.41 3.14 -17.65
CA ILE A 187 -1.68 3.17 -16.94
C ILE A 187 -2.34 1.79 -17.02
N GLU A 188 -2.67 1.22 -15.88
CA GLU A 188 -3.46 0.01 -15.73
C GLU A 188 -4.82 0.41 -15.12
N VAL A 189 -5.92 0.22 -15.86
CA VAL A 189 -7.31 0.33 -15.39
C VAL A 189 -8.07 -0.93 -15.78
N LEU A 190 -9.28 -1.11 -15.28
CA LEU A 190 -10.09 -2.25 -15.71
C LEU A 190 -10.40 -2.16 -17.22
N PRO A 191 -10.40 -3.29 -17.96
CA PRO A 191 -10.71 -3.26 -19.40
C PRO A 191 -12.03 -2.55 -19.74
N ALA A 192 -13.03 -2.64 -18.87
CA ALA A 192 -14.31 -1.93 -19.05
C ALA A 192 -14.18 -0.40 -18.98
N GLU A 193 -13.06 0.13 -18.47
CA GLU A 193 -12.80 1.56 -18.32
C GLU A 193 -11.87 2.12 -19.43
N PHE A 194 -11.44 1.31 -20.40
CA PHE A 194 -10.54 1.75 -21.48
C PHE A 194 -11.13 2.88 -22.29
N GLU A 195 -12.40 2.81 -22.64
CA GLU A 195 -13.06 3.87 -23.39
C GLU A 195 -13.10 5.19 -22.60
N LYS A 196 -13.40 5.11 -21.30
CA LYS A 196 -13.35 6.27 -20.39
C LYS A 196 -11.96 6.87 -20.33
N LEU A 197 -10.90 6.03 -20.31
CA LEU A 197 -9.52 6.50 -20.31
C LEU A 197 -9.19 7.25 -21.60
N LEU A 198 -9.60 6.72 -22.75
CA LEU A 198 -9.39 7.34 -24.06
C LEU A 198 -10.17 8.66 -24.20
N GLN A 199 -11.38 8.75 -23.66
CA GLN A 199 -12.17 9.99 -23.65
C GLN A 199 -11.47 11.12 -22.86
N ASN A 200 -10.73 10.78 -21.81
CA ASN A 200 -10.00 11.73 -20.97
C ASN A 200 -8.52 11.89 -21.38
N ARG A 201 -8.06 11.29 -22.50
CA ARG A 201 -6.65 11.21 -22.89
C ARG A 201 -5.93 12.56 -22.94
N GLU A 202 -6.57 13.60 -23.43
CA GLU A 202 -5.94 14.90 -23.60
C GLU A 202 -5.60 15.54 -22.25
N GLN A 203 -6.54 15.49 -21.30
CA GLN A 203 -6.33 15.96 -19.94
C GLN A 203 -5.25 15.12 -19.22
N ILE A 204 -5.35 13.80 -19.31
CA ILE A 204 -4.40 12.88 -18.66
C ILE A 204 -2.98 13.12 -19.17
N VAL A 205 -2.81 13.19 -20.50
CA VAL A 205 -1.48 13.43 -21.10
C VAL A 205 -0.92 14.79 -20.70
N ALA A 206 -1.74 15.84 -20.73
CA ALA A 206 -1.32 17.20 -20.37
C ALA A 206 -0.83 17.26 -18.92
N GLU A 207 -1.58 16.68 -17.97
CA GLU A 207 -1.23 16.70 -16.56
C GLU A 207 -0.04 15.79 -16.25
N PHE A 208 0.01 14.57 -16.80
CA PHE A 208 1.13 13.65 -16.56
C PHE A 208 2.45 14.24 -17.08
N LYS A 209 2.44 14.97 -18.20
CA LYS A 209 3.64 15.70 -18.66
C LYS A 209 4.10 16.77 -17.68
N LYS A 210 3.16 17.48 -17.03
CA LYS A 210 3.50 18.46 -15.98
C LYS A 210 4.11 17.76 -14.74
N TYR A 211 3.70 16.51 -14.46
CA TYR A 211 4.25 15.72 -13.37
C TYR A 211 5.66 15.18 -13.67
N GLY A 212 6.11 15.22 -14.94
CA GLY A 212 7.46 14.82 -15.36
C GLY A 212 7.52 13.58 -16.24
N PHE A 213 6.37 13.02 -16.65
CA PHE A 213 6.37 11.90 -17.61
C PHE A 213 6.60 12.40 -19.03
N THR A 214 7.45 11.69 -19.78
CA THR A 214 7.69 11.96 -21.20
C THR A 214 6.63 11.32 -22.08
N TYR A 215 6.27 10.07 -21.75
CA TYR A 215 5.24 9.31 -22.48
C TYR A 215 4.17 8.80 -21.52
N VAL A 216 2.94 8.77 -22.00
CA VAL A 216 1.79 8.24 -21.30
C VAL A 216 1.22 7.11 -22.14
N THR A 217 1.15 5.92 -21.58
CA THR A 217 0.73 4.70 -22.27
C THR A 217 -0.35 3.97 -21.48
N MET A 218 -1.10 3.12 -22.15
CA MET A 218 -2.08 2.23 -21.53
C MET A 218 -1.58 0.78 -21.64
N ASP A 219 -1.72 0.02 -20.56
CA ASP A 219 -1.55 -1.43 -20.60
C ASP A 219 -2.79 -2.08 -21.23
N LEU A 220 -2.63 -2.70 -22.39
CA LEU A 220 -3.75 -3.34 -23.10
C LEU A 220 -4.36 -4.55 -22.38
N GLN A 221 -3.66 -5.14 -21.43
CA GLN A 221 -4.22 -6.19 -20.58
C GLN A 221 -5.02 -5.62 -19.40
N GLY A 222 -4.87 -4.34 -19.13
CA GLY A 222 -5.52 -3.66 -18.02
C GLY A 222 -4.93 -4.02 -16.66
N TYR A 223 -5.67 -3.67 -15.62
CA TYR A 223 -5.26 -3.94 -14.24
C TYR A 223 -5.27 -5.44 -13.94
N ARG A 224 -4.14 -5.93 -13.39
CA ARG A 224 -3.99 -7.31 -12.90
C ARG A 224 -3.28 -7.31 -11.55
N MET A 225 -3.79 -8.10 -10.62
CA MET A 225 -3.10 -8.33 -9.37
C MET A 225 -1.76 -9.03 -9.64
N GLY A 226 -0.68 -8.53 -9.04
CA GLY A 226 0.64 -9.15 -9.20
C GLY A 226 1.35 -8.85 -10.53
N SER A 227 0.84 -7.98 -11.41
CA SER A 227 1.48 -7.64 -12.71
C SER A 227 2.95 -7.23 -12.57
N MET A 228 3.34 -6.69 -11.42
CA MET A 228 4.72 -6.34 -11.08
C MET A 228 5.63 -7.57 -11.01
N ASN A 229 5.10 -8.72 -10.56
CA ASN A 229 5.87 -9.95 -10.36
C ASN A 229 6.10 -10.73 -11.67
N GLU A 230 5.41 -10.36 -12.77
CA GLU A 230 5.62 -10.97 -14.09
C GLU A 230 7.08 -10.86 -14.55
N THR A 231 7.77 -9.76 -14.16
CA THR A 231 9.18 -9.54 -14.49
C THR A 231 10.14 -10.40 -13.65
N LEU A 232 9.67 -10.99 -12.56
CA LEU A 232 10.52 -11.85 -11.74
C LEU A 232 10.85 -13.18 -12.43
N ASN A 233 10.17 -13.46 -13.57
CA ASN A 233 10.27 -14.72 -14.28
C ASN A 233 10.51 -15.88 -13.33
N LEU A 234 9.46 -16.23 -12.63
CA LEU A 234 9.40 -17.45 -11.86
C LEU A 234 9.32 -18.62 -12.85
N LYS A 235 10.36 -18.72 -13.71
CA LYS A 235 10.64 -19.95 -14.41
C LYS A 235 11.14 -20.89 -13.33
N GLY A 236 10.21 -21.74 -12.86
CA GLY A 236 10.57 -22.97 -12.17
C GLY A 236 11.52 -23.80 -12.99
#